data_9204af89eea71a6bb25382d54ce175dd
#
_entry.id   9204af89eea71a6bb25382d54ce175dd
#
_cell.length_a   1.000
_cell.length_b   1.000
_cell.length_c   1.000
_cell.angle_alpha   90.00
_cell.angle_beta   90.00
_cell.angle_gamma   90.00
#
_symmetry.space_group_name_H-M   'P 1'
#
loop_
_entity.id
_entity.type
_entity.pdbx_description
1 polymer ?
#
loop_
_entity_poly.entity_id
_entity_poly.type
_entity_poly.pdbx_seq_one_letter_code
_entity_poly.pdbx_strand_id
1 'polypeptide(L)'
;GVGARYKYEIQGPGGNWFQKADPLARATEIPPATASVVTDQFHQWEDDTWMEARPSKTPHREPMSVYEVHVGSWKQGLGYRGLADELIPYLQETGFTHVEFMPVAEHPFGGSWGYQVTSYYAPTSRYGTPDDFRYLVDRLHQAGIGVLLDWVPAHFPKDDWALARFDGTPLYEDPDPLRGEHPDWGTYVFNFGRREVRNFLVANALYWLEEFHIDGLRVDAVASMLYLDYSRKDGQWRPNQYGGREHLEAIQFLQEANATAYRRDPGIVMIAEESTAWPGVTAPTSGGGLGFGMKWNMGWMNDTLRYMREDPVNRRWHHGELTFSLVYAFSENFVLPLSHDEVVHGKGSLYAKMPGDDWQKLAGLRDLYAYQWSHPGKQLLFMGQEFGQQQEWNESYSLDWWLLDQQGHEGLQKLVARLNEVYRSEPALWDDDYTGFEWIDASDGDHNVISYLRKGPGADGTQRVLVCVSNFAGNPHEGYRVGLPFAGTWEEVLNTDEEEFGGSGVGNVGPLLAEETPWNGRPASLELRVPPLGALWLAPVTEQDSGH
;
A
#
# COMPACT_ATOMS: atom_id res chain seq x y z
N GLY A 1 37.90 9.40 10.81
CA GLY A 1 36.87 10.21 11.46
C GLY A 1 35.59 10.28 10.64
N VAL A 2 34.57 10.92 11.17
CA VAL A 2 33.29 11.13 10.46
C VAL A 2 33.53 11.74 9.08
N GLY A 3 32.86 11.20 8.04
CA GLY A 3 33.04 11.58 6.65
C GLY A 3 34.13 10.84 5.91
N ALA A 4 34.94 10.02 6.59
CA ALA A 4 35.96 9.21 5.92
C ALA A 4 35.29 8.13 5.05
N ARG A 5 35.85 7.96 3.86
CA ARG A 5 35.42 6.95 2.90
C ARG A 5 36.28 5.72 3.04
N TYR A 6 35.70 4.52 2.94
CA TYR A 6 36.43 3.27 3.08
C TYR A 6 35.78 2.14 2.31
N LYS A 7 36.60 1.12 2.03
CA LYS A 7 36.18 -0.21 1.60
C LYS A 7 37.00 -1.26 2.33
N TYR A 8 36.48 -2.46 2.40
CA TYR A 8 37.25 -3.60 2.88
C TYR A 8 38.05 -4.22 1.74
N GLU A 9 39.29 -4.58 2.01
CA GLU A 9 40.06 -5.50 1.18
C GLU A 9 40.02 -6.90 1.80
N ILE A 10 39.48 -7.84 1.06
CA ILE A 10 39.24 -9.21 1.54
C ILE A 10 40.03 -10.17 0.68
N GLN A 11 40.86 -11.01 1.30
CA GLN A 11 41.52 -12.09 0.61
C GLN A 11 40.63 -13.32 0.61
N GLY A 12 40.19 -13.74 -0.58
CA GLY A 12 39.38 -14.93 -0.74
C GLY A 12 40.19 -16.24 -0.63
N PRO A 13 39.50 -17.39 -0.55
CA PRO A 13 40.15 -18.70 -0.39
C PRO A 13 41.17 -19.07 -1.49
N GLY A 14 41.01 -18.50 -2.69
CA GLY A 14 41.92 -18.68 -3.82
C GLY A 14 43.14 -17.76 -3.82
N GLY A 15 43.32 -16.93 -2.77
CA GLY A 15 44.40 -15.95 -2.66
C GLY A 15 44.15 -14.64 -3.40
N ASN A 16 43.04 -14.49 -4.12
CA ASN A 16 42.67 -13.25 -4.79
C ASN A 16 42.15 -12.22 -3.78
N TRP A 17 42.39 -10.94 -4.04
CA TRP A 17 41.90 -9.82 -3.24
C TRP A 17 40.69 -9.19 -3.89
N PHE A 18 39.71 -8.86 -3.05
CA PHE A 18 38.47 -8.20 -3.44
C PHE A 18 38.31 -6.92 -2.65
N GLN A 19 37.82 -5.84 -3.32
CA GLN A 19 37.39 -4.63 -2.64
C GLN A 19 35.86 -4.66 -2.50
N LYS A 20 35.38 -4.55 -1.28
CA LYS A 20 33.95 -4.65 -0.95
C LYS A 20 33.50 -3.46 -0.10
N ALA A 21 32.30 -2.94 -0.39
CA ALA A 21 31.61 -2.06 0.52
C ALA A 21 31.30 -2.79 1.84
N ASP A 22 31.24 -2.04 2.93
CA ASP A 22 30.86 -2.58 4.23
C ASP A 22 29.36 -2.97 4.23
N PRO A 23 29.01 -4.22 4.45
CA PRO A 23 27.61 -4.65 4.48
C PRO A 23 26.77 -3.98 5.57
N LEU A 24 27.41 -3.48 6.61
CA LEU A 24 26.76 -2.79 7.75
C LEU A 24 26.97 -1.28 7.73
N ALA A 25 27.45 -0.72 6.63
CA ALA A 25 27.62 0.71 6.50
C ALA A 25 26.30 1.44 6.72
N ARG A 26 26.33 2.48 7.56
CA ARG A 26 25.17 3.33 7.85
C ARG A 26 25.04 4.53 6.91
N ALA A 27 26.09 4.80 6.15
CA ALA A 27 26.11 5.82 5.11
C ALA A 27 27.03 5.39 3.97
N THR A 28 26.74 5.91 2.78
CA THR A 28 27.49 5.62 1.55
C THR A 28 27.79 6.90 0.78
N GLU A 29 28.68 6.80 -0.19
CA GLU A 29 28.80 7.82 -1.22
C GLU A 29 27.53 7.84 -2.11
N ILE A 30 27.34 8.97 -2.78
CA ILE A 30 26.30 9.10 -3.82
C ILE A 30 26.71 8.29 -5.05
N PRO A 31 25.88 7.40 -5.58
CA PRO A 31 26.15 6.68 -6.82
C PRO A 31 26.50 7.63 -7.99
N PRO A 32 27.43 7.27 -8.90
CA PRO A 32 27.99 5.95 -9.10
C PRO A 32 29.17 5.57 -8.18
N ALA A 33 29.60 6.46 -7.28
CA ALA A 33 30.62 6.11 -6.29
C ALA A 33 30.07 5.05 -5.32
N THR A 34 30.94 4.18 -4.81
CA THR A 34 30.55 2.92 -4.14
C THR A 34 31.15 2.73 -2.75
N ALA A 35 31.92 3.69 -2.24
CA ALA A 35 32.51 3.55 -0.93
C ALA A 35 31.50 3.71 0.19
N SER A 36 31.76 3.05 1.30
CA SER A 36 31.10 3.28 2.58
C SER A 36 31.63 4.54 3.23
N VAL A 37 30.80 5.22 4.02
CA VAL A 37 31.18 6.47 4.69
C VAL A 37 31.01 6.33 6.19
N VAL A 38 32.03 6.72 6.96
CA VAL A 38 31.95 6.78 8.41
C VAL A 38 31.00 7.91 8.81
N THR A 39 29.96 7.57 9.53
CA THR A 39 28.97 8.54 10.01
C THR A 39 28.72 8.40 11.50
N ASP A 40 28.13 9.42 12.07
CA ASP A 40 27.65 9.46 13.45
C ASP A 40 26.21 9.95 13.45
N GLN A 41 25.50 9.74 14.53
CA GLN A 41 24.13 10.20 14.70
C GLN A 41 24.13 11.47 15.54
N PHE A 42 23.63 12.56 14.92
CA PHE A 42 23.51 13.85 15.61
C PHE A 42 22.04 14.28 15.76
N HIS A 43 21.12 13.61 15.08
CA HIS A 43 19.69 13.94 15.13
C HIS A 43 19.13 13.73 16.54
N GLN A 44 18.42 14.72 17.04
CA GLN A 44 17.67 14.64 18.29
C GLN A 44 16.19 14.42 17.95
N TRP A 45 15.63 13.32 18.42
CA TRP A 45 14.23 12.98 18.17
C TRP A 45 13.27 13.84 19.00
N GLU A 46 12.19 14.29 18.39
CA GLU A 46 11.13 15.10 19.00
C GLU A 46 9.75 14.42 18.85
N ASP A 47 9.71 13.13 18.55
CA ASP A 47 8.51 12.33 18.29
C ASP A 47 8.09 11.46 19.51
N ASP A 48 8.45 11.84 20.70
CA ASP A 48 8.18 11.06 21.93
C ASP A 48 6.68 10.72 22.07
N THR A 49 5.80 11.68 21.82
CA THR A 49 4.34 11.46 21.90
C THR A 49 3.88 10.32 20.96
N TRP A 50 4.42 10.27 19.76
CA TRP A 50 4.11 9.20 18.81
C TRP A 50 4.66 7.86 19.27
N MET A 51 5.93 7.83 19.67
CA MET A 51 6.62 6.60 20.08
C MET A 51 6.08 6.02 21.38
N GLU A 52 5.63 6.84 22.32
CA GLU A 52 4.96 6.39 23.54
C GLU A 52 3.57 5.77 23.27
N ALA A 53 2.85 6.32 22.31
CA ALA A 53 1.53 5.82 21.91
C ALA A 53 1.60 4.55 21.04
N ARG A 54 2.67 4.38 20.24
CA ARG A 54 2.79 3.30 19.26
C ARG A 54 2.56 1.90 19.81
N PRO A 55 3.11 1.50 20.98
CA PRO A 55 2.90 0.14 21.49
C PRO A 55 1.45 -0.27 21.76
N SER A 56 0.55 0.70 21.91
CA SER A 56 -0.87 0.45 22.16
C SER A 56 -1.70 0.37 20.87
N LYS A 57 -1.12 0.66 19.71
CA LYS A 57 -1.83 0.64 18.43
C LYS A 57 -2.12 -0.76 17.93
N THR A 58 -3.25 -0.89 17.25
CA THR A 58 -3.67 -2.11 16.56
C THR A 58 -4.02 -1.75 15.11
N PRO A 59 -3.00 -1.62 14.22
CA PRO A 59 -3.18 -1.01 12.89
C PRO A 59 -4.31 -1.59 12.02
N HIS A 60 -4.57 -2.90 12.11
CA HIS A 60 -5.64 -3.54 11.35
C HIS A 60 -7.06 -3.19 11.84
N ARG A 61 -7.19 -2.59 13.03
CA ARG A 61 -8.44 -2.09 13.62
C ARG A 61 -8.51 -0.57 13.75
N GLU A 62 -7.63 0.11 13.07
CA GLU A 62 -7.55 1.57 13.06
C GLU A 62 -7.64 2.07 11.62
N PRO A 63 -8.00 3.34 11.39
CA PRO A 63 -7.98 3.89 10.04
C PRO A 63 -6.57 3.88 9.49
N MET A 64 -6.42 3.35 8.28
CA MET A 64 -5.14 3.27 7.59
C MET A 64 -5.35 3.51 6.10
N SER A 65 -5.05 4.71 5.65
CA SER A 65 -4.95 5.07 4.24
C SER A 65 -3.52 5.51 3.94
N VAL A 66 -2.90 4.84 2.98
CA VAL A 66 -1.47 4.92 2.74
C VAL A 66 -1.21 5.66 1.43
N TYR A 67 -0.34 6.65 1.47
CA TYR A 67 0.19 7.35 0.30
C TYR A 67 1.59 6.82 -0.01
N GLU A 68 1.73 6.09 -1.10
CA GLU A 68 3.02 5.52 -1.53
C GLU A 68 3.83 6.56 -2.30
N VAL A 69 5.09 6.74 -1.90
CA VAL A 69 5.96 7.81 -2.40
C VAL A 69 7.31 7.27 -2.85
N HIS A 70 7.73 7.65 -4.05
CA HIS A 70 9.10 7.59 -4.49
C HIS A 70 9.77 8.95 -4.18
N VAL A 71 10.74 8.95 -3.28
CA VAL A 71 11.33 10.18 -2.73
C VAL A 71 11.90 11.10 -3.83
N GLY A 72 12.54 10.53 -4.84
CA GLY A 72 13.24 11.28 -5.88
C GLY A 72 12.36 11.90 -6.95
N SER A 73 11.10 11.46 -7.09
CA SER A 73 10.25 11.87 -8.21
C SER A 73 8.88 12.44 -7.81
N TRP A 74 8.56 12.50 -6.52
CA TRP A 74 7.38 13.24 -6.07
C TRP A 74 7.50 14.73 -6.46
N LYS A 75 8.61 15.36 -6.08
CA LYS A 75 9.17 16.61 -6.63
C LYS A 75 10.68 16.49 -6.64
N GLN A 76 11.29 16.59 -7.79
CA GLN A 76 12.73 16.49 -7.90
C GLN A 76 13.46 17.61 -7.15
N GLY A 77 14.61 17.29 -6.58
CA GLY A 77 15.52 18.27 -5.97
C GLY A 77 15.22 18.62 -4.51
N LEU A 78 14.19 18.05 -3.89
CA LEU A 78 13.83 18.38 -2.50
C LEU A 78 14.76 17.76 -1.46
N GLY A 79 15.22 16.52 -1.68
CA GLY A 79 15.90 15.74 -0.65
C GLY A 79 14.97 15.39 0.52
N TYR A 80 15.51 14.74 1.55
CA TYR A 80 14.71 14.34 2.72
C TYR A 80 14.12 15.52 3.49
N ARG A 81 14.91 16.58 3.71
CA ARG A 81 14.45 17.77 4.44
C ARG A 81 13.43 18.58 3.66
N GLY A 82 13.71 18.85 2.39
CA GLY A 82 12.76 19.58 1.53
C GLY A 82 11.45 18.80 1.35
N LEU A 83 11.54 17.47 1.30
CA LEU A 83 10.36 16.62 1.25
C LEU A 83 9.51 16.77 2.52
N ALA A 84 10.13 16.84 3.71
CA ALA A 84 9.40 17.11 4.94
C ALA A 84 8.61 18.43 4.88
N ASP A 85 9.21 19.48 4.34
CA ASP A 85 8.57 20.79 4.27
C ASP A 85 7.38 20.84 3.32
N GLU A 86 7.38 20.07 2.23
CA GLU A 86 6.32 20.09 1.22
C GLU A 86 5.35 18.91 1.32
N LEU A 87 5.82 17.69 1.60
CA LEU A 87 4.98 16.50 1.66
C LEU A 87 4.07 16.50 2.89
N ILE A 88 4.55 16.94 4.04
CA ILE A 88 3.76 16.90 5.29
C ILE A 88 2.50 17.77 5.19
N PRO A 89 2.57 19.05 4.79
CA PRO A 89 1.35 19.82 4.57
C PRO A 89 0.42 19.19 3.53
N TYR A 90 0.96 18.61 2.48
CA TYR A 90 0.20 17.93 1.45
C TYR A 90 -0.55 16.70 1.98
N LEU A 91 0.10 15.88 2.81
CA LEU A 91 -0.54 14.72 3.45
C LEU A 91 -1.61 15.13 4.46
N GLN A 92 -1.39 16.24 5.17
CA GLN A 92 -2.40 16.79 6.09
C GLN A 92 -3.63 17.30 5.32
N GLU A 93 -3.43 17.97 4.20
CA GLU A 93 -4.51 18.48 3.33
C GLU A 93 -5.29 17.31 2.69
N THR A 94 -4.61 16.31 2.16
CA THR A 94 -5.25 15.15 1.51
C THR A 94 -5.75 14.11 2.49
N GLY A 95 -5.36 14.19 3.76
CA GLY A 95 -5.90 13.40 4.86
C GLY A 95 -5.39 11.97 4.97
N PHE A 96 -4.36 11.57 4.25
CA PHE A 96 -3.72 10.25 4.41
C PHE A 96 -3.19 10.05 5.83
N THR A 97 -3.37 8.86 6.37
CA THR A 97 -2.92 8.52 7.72
C THR A 97 -1.46 8.09 7.78
N HIS A 98 -0.96 7.53 6.70
CA HIS A 98 0.39 6.98 6.57
C HIS A 98 1.02 7.37 5.25
N VAL A 99 2.33 7.44 5.23
CA VAL A 99 3.14 7.45 4.03
C VAL A 99 3.95 6.15 3.96
N GLU A 100 4.06 5.57 2.77
CA GLU A 100 4.94 4.43 2.50
C GLU A 100 5.99 4.86 1.50
N PHE A 101 7.25 4.87 1.94
CA PHE A 101 8.35 5.15 1.03
C PHE A 101 8.75 3.88 0.28
N MET A 102 8.84 3.98 -1.04
CA MET A 102 9.53 2.98 -1.84
C MET A 102 10.96 2.81 -1.32
N PRO A 103 11.69 1.72 -1.63
CA PRO A 103 12.93 1.40 -0.94
C PRO A 103 13.91 2.56 -0.89
N VAL A 104 14.33 2.94 0.31
CA VAL A 104 15.34 3.98 0.53
C VAL A 104 16.72 3.41 0.87
N ALA A 105 16.84 2.10 1.09
CA ALA A 105 18.14 1.48 1.25
C ALA A 105 19.00 1.71 0.00
N GLU A 106 20.30 1.99 0.20
CA GLU A 106 21.18 2.40 -0.90
C GLU A 106 21.26 1.36 -2.01
N HIS A 107 21.19 1.83 -3.23
CA HIS A 107 21.18 1.06 -4.46
C HIS A 107 21.91 1.83 -5.57
N PRO A 108 22.66 1.17 -6.47
CA PRO A 108 23.47 1.86 -7.47
C PRO A 108 22.67 2.38 -8.65
N PHE A 109 21.61 1.67 -9.03
CA PHE A 109 20.83 1.93 -10.23
C PHE A 109 19.48 2.58 -9.89
N GLY A 110 19.33 3.86 -10.22
CA GLY A 110 18.10 4.62 -9.98
C GLY A 110 16.86 4.02 -10.63
N GLY A 111 17.00 3.44 -11.83
CA GLY A 111 15.93 2.75 -12.54
C GLY A 111 15.44 1.45 -11.89
N SER A 112 16.09 0.98 -10.83
CA SER A 112 15.59 -0.12 -10.00
C SER A 112 14.57 0.34 -8.95
N TRP A 113 14.38 1.66 -8.78
CA TRP A 113 13.50 2.28 -7.76
C TRP A 113 13.86 1.89 -6.32
N GLY A 114 15.07 1.38 -6.11
CA GLY A 114 15.53 0.87 -4.83
C GLY A 114 15.33 -0.62 -4.60
N TYR A 115 14.82 -1.38 -5.57
CA TYR A 115 14.60 -2.82 -5.42
C TYR A 115 15.85 -3.68 -5.67
N GLN A 116 17.00 -3.06 -6.03
CA GLN A 116 18.29 -3.74 -6.16
C GLN A 116 19.29 -3.17 -5.14
N VAL A 117 19.10 -3.58 -3.89
CA VAL A 117 19.81 -3.01 -2.73
C VAL A 117 21.25 -3.51 -2.66
N THR A 118 22.19 -2.59 -2.47
CA THR A 118 23.61 -2.89 -2.25
C THR A 118 24.09 -2.57 -0.84
N SER A 119 23.41 -1.68 -0.11
CA SER A 119 23.72 -1.33 1.28
C SER A 119 22.45 -1.32 2.12
N TYR A 120 22.21 -2.40 2.82
CA TYR A 120 20.96 -2.67 3.54
C TYR A 120 20.73 -1.78 4.77
N TYR A 121 21.81 -1.21 5.33
CA TYR A 121 21.78 -0.41 6.56
C TYR A 121 21.96 1.09 6.32
N ALA A 122 22.04 1.53 5.07
CA ALA A 122 22.24 2.93 4.73
C ALA A 122 21.03 3.49 3.95
N PRO A 123 20.37 4.55 4.41
CA PRO A 123 19.49 5.32 3.54
C PRO A 123 20.27 5.88 2.36
N THR A 124 19.66 5.87 1.17
CA THR A 124 20.35 6.40 -0.02
C THR A 124 20.81 7.84 0.19
N SER A 125 22.06 8.11 -0.15
CA SER A 125 22.68 9.43 -0.03
C SER A 125 22.23 10.42 -1.11
N ARG A 126 21.45 9.97 -2.09
CA ARG A 126 20.89 10.84 -3.14
C ARG A 126 20.08 11.98 -2.58
N TYR A 127 19.43 11.79 -1.43
CA TYR A 127 18.43 12.71 -0.89
C TYR A 127 18.87 13.36 0.43
N GLY A 128 20.09 13.10 0.87
CA GLY A 128 20.63 13.64 2.09
C GLY A 128 21.37 12.62 2.96
N THR A 129 21.65 13.01 4.18
CA THR A 129 22.32 12.16 5.19
C THR A 129 21.32 11.23 5.87
N PRO A 130 21.79 10.20 6.59
CA PRO A 130 20.91 9.41 7.47
C PRO A 130 20.14 10.27 8.49
N ASP A 131 20.76 11.31 9.04
CA ASP A 131 20.08 12.24 9.94
C ASP A 131 19.00 13.06 9.24
N ASP A 132 19.16 13.37 7.97
CA ASP A 132 18.11 14.03 7.19
C ASP A 132 16.89 13.11 7.01
N PHE A 133 17.11 11.81 6.85
CA PHE A 133 16.01 10.84 6.82
C PHE A 133 15.34 10.69 8.20
N ARG A 134 16.11 10.66 9.30
CA ARG A 134 15.55 10.71 10.65
C ARG A 134 14.69 11.95 10.86
N TYR A 135 15.17 13.11 10.41
CA TYR A 135 14.41 14.35 10.46
C TYR A 135 13.07 14.24 9.74
N LEU A 136 13.04 13.66 8.55
CA LEU A 136 11.79 13.44 7.80
C LEU A 136 10.79 12.58 8.58
N VAL A 137 11.23 11.45 9.11
CA VAL A 137 10.37 10.56 9.91
C VAL A 137 9.87 11.26 11.17
N ASP A 138 10.75 11.94 11.87
CA ASP A 138 10.45 12.71 13.09
C ASP A 138 9.35 13.76 12.84
N ARG A 139 9.50 14.54 11.77
CA ARG A 139 8.52 15.56 11.39
C ARG A 139 7.18 14.96 10.96
N LEU A 140 7.18 13.82 10.28
CA LEU A 140 5.96 13.08 9.95
C LEU A 140 5.21 12.63 11.21
N HIS A 141 5.92 12.06 12.19
CA HIS A 141 5.34 11.66 13.46
C HIS A 141 4.76 12.83 14.25
N GLN A 142 5.46 13.98 14.29
CA GLN A 142 4.95 15.20 14.93
C GLN A 142 3.66 15.70 14.26
N ALA A 143 3.48 15.44 12.97
CA ALA A 143 2.28 15.76 12.22
C ALA A 143 1.17 14.70 12.36
N GLY A 144 1.38 13.64 13.14
CA GLY A 144 0.42 12.56 13.33
C GLY A 144 0.34 11.57 12.16
N ILE A 145 1.39 11.46 11.35
CA ILE A 145 1.45 10.60 10.16
C ILE A 145 2.40 9.43 10.42
N GLY A 146 1.91 8.20 10.23
CA GLY A 146 2.71 6.99 10.31
C GLY A 146 3.60 6.81 9.09
N VAL A 147 4.74 6.13 9.27
CA VAL A 147 5.73 5.92 8.22
C VAL A 147 5.97 4.44 8.00
N LEU A 148 5.70 3.98 6.79
CA LEU A 148 6.00 2.64 6.32
C LEU A 148 7.18 2.69 5.35
N LEU A 149 7.95 1.62 5.31
CA LEU A 149 9.10 1.49 4.43
C LEU A 149 9.02 0.20 3.64
N ASP A 150 9.28 0.28 2.35
CA ASP A 150 9.41 -0.87 1.48
C ASP A 150 10.77 -1.55 1.72
N TRP A 151 10.75 -2.81 2.10
CA TRP A 151 11.92 -3.61 2.48
C TRP A 151 12.09 -4.80 1.56
N VAL A 152 13.32 -5.05 1.10
CA VAL A 152 13.63 -5.99 0.03
C VAL A 152 14.56 -7.12 0.52
N PRO A 153 14.08 -8.08 1.34
CA PRO A 153 14.92 -9.14 1.89
C PRO A 153 15.04 -10.38 0.98
N ALA A 154 14.38 -10.39 -0.18
CA ALA A 154 14.32 -11.57 -1.03
C ALA A 154 15.60 -11.82 -1.82
N HIS A 155 16.23 -10.77 -2.29
CA HIS A 155 17.31 -10.83 -3.26
C HIS A 155 18.22 -9.60 -3.22
N PHE A 156 19.36 -9.66 -3.90
CA PHE A 156 20.28 -8.55 -4.07
C PHE A 156 20.97 -8.63 -5.45
N PRO A 157 21.44 -7.49 -6.00
CA PRO A 157 22.08 -7.47 -7.31
C PRO A 157 23.47 -8.09 -7.29
N LYS A 158 23.97 -8.41 -8.48
CA LYS A 158 25.26 -9.10 -8.69
C LYS A 158 26.47 -8.16 -8.75
N ASP A 159 26.33 -6.91 -8.33
CA ASP A 159 27.43 -5.94 -8.28
C ASP A 159 28.59 -6.49 -7.47
N ASP A 160 29.76 -6.58 -8.07
CA ASP A 160 30.93 -7.28 -7.53
C ASP A 160 31.60 -6.59 -6.33
N TRP A 161 31.30 -5.30 -6.13
CA TRP A 161 31.77 -4.50 -4.99
C TRP A 161 30.85 -4.53 -3.78
N ALA A 162 29.72 -5.24 -3.86
CA ALA A 162 28.71 -5.34 -2.80
C ALA A 162 28.65 -6.76 -2.21
N LEU A 163 27.45 -7.30 -1.95
CA LEU A 163 27.27 -8.57 -1.26
C LEU A 163 27.60 -9.79 -2.13
N ALA A 164 27.51 -9.67 -3.45
CA ALA A 164 27.72 -10.78 -4.38
C ALA A 164 29.12 -11.37 -4.22
N ARG A 165 29.19 -12.68 -3.94
CA ARG A 165 30.47 -13.38 -3.75
C ARG A 165 31.41 -12.63 -2.80
N PHE A 166 30.91 -12.24 -1.64
CA PHE A 166 31.52 -11.25 -0.76
C PHE A 166 32.98 -11.54 -0.40
N ASP A 167 33.31 -12.78 -0.10
CA ASP A 167 34.69 -13.24 0.18
C ASP A 167 35.28 -14.10 -0.97
N GLY A 168 34.72 -13.99 -2.17
CA GLY A 168 35.03 -14.83 -3.31
C GLY A 168 34.24 -16.14 -3.35
N THR A 169 33.40 -16.38 -2.33
CA THR A 169 32.49 -17.52 -2.24
C THR A 169 31.05 -17.03 -2.10
N PRO A 170 30.02 -17.87 -2.33
CA PRO A 170 28.65 -17.51 -2.08
C PRO A 170 28.37 -17.42 -0.56
N LEU A 171 28.70 -16.26 0.04
CA LEU A 171 28.59 -16.03 1.47
C LEU A 171 27.16 -15.65 1.88
N TYR A 172 26.53 -14.73 1.15
CA TYR A 172 25.15 -14.26 1.38
C TYR A 172 24.14 -15.03 0.54
N GLU A 173 24.49 -15.39 -0.69
CA GLU A 173 23.64 -16.12 -1.63
C GLU A 173 23.71 -17.63 -1.44
N ASP A 174 22.67 -18.34 -1.87
CA ASP A 174 22.69 -19.80 -1.97
C ASP A 174 23.69 -20.24 -3.05
N PRO A 175 24.59 -21.21 -2.76
CA PRO A 175 25.60 -21.64 -3.71
C PRO A 175 25.04 -22.41 -4.91
N ASP A 176 23.85 -22.99 -4.82
CA ASP A 176 23.20 -23.69 -5.92
C ASP A 176 22.48 -22.68 -6.83
N PRO A 177 22.89 -22.51 -8.10
CA PRO A 177 22.24 -21.55 -9.00
C PRO A 177 20.73 -21.79 -9.20
N LEU A 178 20.28 -23.03 -9.04
CA LEU A 178 18.85 -23.36 -9.14
C LEU A 178 18.05 -22.90 -7.92
N ARG A 179 18.69 -22.45 -6.86
CA ARG A 179 18.10 -21.86 -5.65
C ARG A 179 18.55 -20.42 -5.43
N GLY A 180 19.75 -20.08 -5.84
CA GLY A 180 20.47 -18.85 -5.50
C GLY A 180 20.38 -17.74 -6.55
N GLU A 181 19.64 -17.94 -7.62
CA GLU A 181 19.47 -16.91 -8.67
C GLU A 181 18.01 -16.74 -9.06
N HIS A 182 17.61 -15.47 -9.32
CA HIS A 182 16.36 -15.14 -9.99
C HIS A 182 16.64 -14.83 -11.46
N PRO A 183 16.29 -15.72 -12.40
CA PRO A 183 16.58 -15.53 -13.82
C PRO A 183 15.94 -14.27 -14.40
N ASP A 184 14.70 -13.96 -14.00
CA ASP A 184 13.94 -12.83 -14.52
C ASP A 184 14.51 -11.48 -14.09
N TRP A 185 15.08 -11.40 -12.88
CA TRP A 185 15.59 -10.15 -12.30
C TRP A 185 17.12 -10.01 -12.40
N GLY A 186 17.83 -11.08 -12.76
CA GLY A 186 19.29 -11.08 -12.79
C GLY A 186 19.94 -10.88 -11.43
N THR A 187 19.28 -11.30 -10.35
CA THR A 187 19.72 -11.11 -8.96
C THR A 187 20.06 -12.43 -8.29
N TYR A 188 20.81 -12.35 -7.18
CA TYR A 188 21.02 -13.48 -6.28
C TYR A 188 19.93 -13.57 -5.22
N VAL A 189 19.61 -14.80 -4.80
CA VAL A 189 18.72 -15.11 -3.69
C VAL A 189 19.52 -15.30 -2.43
N PHE A 190 19.12 -14.68 -1.32
CA PHE A 190 19.74 -14.91 -0.02
C PHE A 190 19.67 -16.39 0.39
N ASN A 191 20.75 -16.87 1.03
CA ASN A 191 20.77 -18.20 1.64
C ASN A 191 20.09 -18.17 3.00
N PHE A 192 18.76 -18.27 3.02
CA PHE A 192 17.95 -18.22 4.26
C PHE A 192 18.22 -19.40 5.21
N GLY A 193 18.88 -20.44 4.75
CA GLY A 193 19.32 -21.58 5.57
C GLY A 193 20.54 -21.25 6.46
N ARG A 194 21.31 -20.22 6.13
CA ARG A 194 22.43 -19.77 6.97
C ARG A 194 21.94 -18.86 8.09
N ARG A 195 22.28 -19.20 9.31
CA ARG A 195 21.88 -18.44 10.50
C ARG A 195 22.41 -17.01 10.47
N GLU A 196 23.64 -16.82 9.99
CA GLU A 196 24.29 -15.52 9.86
C GLU A 196 23.56 -14.63 8.87
N VAL A 197 23.06 -15.17 7.77
CA VAL A 197 22.28 -14.45 6.76
C VAL A 197 20.91 -14.07 7.32
N ARG A 198 20.23 -15.01 7.98
CA ARG A 198 18.96 -14.69 8.66
C ARG A 198 19.14 -13.61 9.72
N ASN A 199 20.19 -13.71 10.54
CA ASN A 199 20.51 -12.70 11.55
C ASN A 199 20.77 -11.33 10.92
N PHE A 200 21.52 -11.28 9.80
CA PHE A 200 21.76 -10.05 9.04
C PHE A 200 20.43 -9.40 8.60
N LEU A 201 19.50 -10.18 8.08
CA LEU A 201 18.21 -9.67 7.57
C LEU A 201 17.25 -9.32 8.71
N VAL A 202 17.14 -10.14 9.75
CA VAL A 202 16.29 -9.82 10.91
C VAL A 202 16.78 -8.56 11.62
N ALA A 203 18.09 -8.45 11.84
CA ALA A 203 18.69 -7.25 12.42
C ALA A 203 18.47 -6.01 11.53
N ASN A 204 18.44 -6.18 10.22
CA ASN A 204 18.14 -5.10 9.29
C ASN A 204 16.69 -4.60 9.41
N ALA A 205 15.72 -5.50 9.52
CA ALA A 205 14.34 -5.11 9.80
C ALA A 205 14.23 -4.30 11.10
N LEU A 206 14.84 -4.79 12.18
CA LEU A 206 14.87 -4.09 13.47
C LEU A 206 15.59 -2.74 13.39
N TYR A 207 16.65 -2.65 12.60
CA TYR A 207 17.39 -1.41 12.39
C TYR A 207 16.48 -0.29 11.85
N TRP A 208 15.67 -0.57 10.82
CA TRP A 208 14.72 0.41 10.31
C TRP A 208 13.66 0.80 11.33
N LEU A 209 13.13 -0.18 12.07
CA LEU A 209 12.09 0.05 13.08
C LEU A 209 12.61 0.84 14.29
N GLU A 210 13.82 0.53 14.77
CA GLU A 210 14.36 1.08 16.01
C GLU A 210 15.21 2.33 15.80
N GLU A 211 16.08 2.35 14.78
CA GLU A 211 17.00 3.48 14.53
C GLU A 211 16.34 4.62 13.76
N PHE A 212 15.33 4.33 12.96
CA PHE A 212 14.61 5.32 12.17
C PHE A 212 13.14 5.48 12.58
N HIS A 213 12.70 4.84 13.64
CA HIS A 213 11.33 4.89 14.16
C HIS A 213 10.25 4.54 13.13
N ILE A 214 10.58 3.74 12.11
CA ILE A 214 9.64 3.28 11.09
C ILE A 214 8.51 2.48 11.76
N ASP A 215 7.27 2.71 11.34
CA ASP A 215 6.08 2.12 11.96
C ASP A 215 5.65 0.80 11.34
N GLY A 216 6.31 0.39 10.27
CA GLY A 216 6.06 -0.89 9.62
C GLY A 216 6.85 -1.06 8.35
N LEU A 217 6.97 -2.32 7.92
CA LEU A 217 7.67 -2.69 6.71
C LEU A 217 6.70 -3.36 5.74
N ARG A 218 6.70 -2.89 4.51
CA ARG A 218 6.14 -3.65 3.39
C ARG A 218 7.24 -4.55 2.85
N VAL A 219 7.03 -5.85 2.91
CA VAL A 219 8.02 -6.84 2.49
C VAL A 219 7.79 -7.22 1.04
N ASP A 220 8.75 -6.85 0.20
CA ASP A 220 8.70 -7.05 -1.24
C ASP A 220 8.84 -8.52 -1.64
N ALA A 221 8.11 -8.93 -2.68
CA ALA A 221 8.27 -10.21 -3.37
C ALA A 221 8.19 -11.44 -2.45
N VAL A 222 7.28 -11.47 -1.49
CA VAL A 222 7.14 -12.59 -0.55
C VAL A 222 6.88 -13.90 -1.30
N ALA A 223 6.10 -13.90 -2.38
CA ALA A 223 5.88 -15.10 -3.20
C ALA A 223 7.17 -15.72 -3.72
N SER A 224 8.16 -14.89 -4.09
CA SER A 224 9.47 -15.37 -4.54
C SER A 224 10.26 -16.10 -3.46
N MET A 225 10.00 -15.79 -2.19
CA MET A 225 10.59 -16.45 -1.04
C MET A 225 9.86 -17.72 -0.61
N LEU A 226 8.58 -17.84 -0.91
CA LEU A 226 7.77 -19.00 -0.49
C LEU A 226 7.97 -20.21 -1.38
N TYR A 227 8.25 -20.01 -2.67
CA TYR A 227 8.24 -21.06 -3.68
C TYR A 227 9.62 -21.22 -4.34
N LEU A 228 10.16 -22.43 -4.27
CA LEU A 228 11.43 -22.78 -4.94
C LEU A 228 11.33 -22.78 -6.48
N ASP A 229 10.12 -22.97 -7.01
CA ASP A 229 9.83 -22.96 -8.45
C ASP A 229 9.33 -21.60 -8.96
N TYR A 230 9.38 -20.56 -8.13
CA TYR A 230 8.92 -19.22 -8.52
C TYR A 230 9.61 -18.72 -9.80
N SER A 231 8.82 -18.37 -10.83
CA SER A 231 9.30 -17.91 -12.15
C SER A 231 10.33 -18.85 -12.81
N ARG A 232 10.26 -20.14 -12.54
CA ARG A 232 11.18 -21.15 -13.08
C ARG A 232 10.43 -22.16 -13.93
N LYS A 233 11.08 -22.65 -14.98
CA LYS A 233 10.58 -23.73 -15.82
C LYS A 233 10.81 -25.09 -15.17
N ASP A 234 10.06 -26.08 -15.59
CA ASP A 234 10.27 -27.46 -15.17
C ASP A 234 11.72 -27.89 -15.36
N GLY A 235 12.30 -28.53 -14.34
CA GLY A 235 13.70 -28.96 -14.32
C GLY A 235 14.71 -27.84 -14.03
N GLN A 236 14.28 -26.60 -13.85
CA GLN A 236 15.16 -25.46 -13.54
C GLN A 236 15.07 -25.00 -12.09
N TRP A 237 14.63 -25.85 -11.21
CA TRP A 237 14.55 -25.61 -9.77
C TRP A 237 14.78 -26.90 -8.98
N ARG A 238 15.07 -26.76 -7.69
CA ARG A 238 15.26 -27.90 -6.79
C ARG A 238 14.15 -27.97 -5.77
N PRO A 239 13.51 -29.15 -5.59
CA PRO A 239 12.53 -29.35 -4.53
C PRO A 239 13.21 -29.29 -3.16
N ASN A 240 12.36 -29.06 -2.12
CA ASN A 240 12.80 -29.17 -0.74
C ASN A 240 13.07 -30.64 -0.34
N GLN A 241 13.53 -30.86 0.90
CA GLN A 241 13.88 -32.20 1.41
C GLN A 241 12.70 -33.21 1.41
N TYR A 242 11.49 -32.73 1.27
CA TYR A 242 10.27 -33.56 1.20
C TYR A 242 9.76 -33.73 -0.23
N GLY A 243 10.44 -33.18 -1.22
CA GLY A 243 10.05 -33.22 -2.62
C GLY A 243 9.06 -32.13 -3.03
N GLY A 244 8.72 -31.20 -2.14
CA GLY A 244 7.80 -30.11 -2.40
C GLY A 244 8.46 -28.84 -2.95
N ARG A 245 7.62 -27.88 -3.31
CA ARG A 245 8.02 -26.58 -3.87
C ARG A 245 8.20 -25.47 -2.82
N GLU A 246 7.82 -25.73 -1.59
CA GLU A 246 7.90 -24.76 -0.50
C GLU A 246 9.36 -24.55 -0.08
N HIS A 247 9.79 -23.30 -0.01
CA HIS A 247 11.10 -22.90 0.47
C HIS A 247 11.11 -22.81 2.00
N LEU A 248 11.34 -23.94 2.66
CA LEU A 248 11.16 -24.08 4.11
C LEU A 248 12.01 -23.12 4.92
N GLU A 249 13.26 -22.87 4.50
CA GLU A 249 14.18 -21.97 5.18
C GLU A 249 13.74 -20.51 5.07
N ALA A 250 13.23 -20.09 3.92
CA ALA A 250 12.69 -18.75 3.74
C ALA A 250 11.38 -18.53 4.52
N ILE A 251 10.52 -19.54 4.58
CA ILE A 251 9.31 -19.52 5.41
C ILE A 251 9.69 -19.34 6.88
N GLN A 252 10.66 -20.09 7.37
CA GLN A 252 11.17 -19.95 8.73
C GLN A 252 11.74 -18.54 8.99
N PHE A 253 12.48 -17.99 8.02
CA PHE A 253 13.01 -16.64 8.09
C PHE A 253 11.88 -15.61 8.24
N LEU A 254 10.84 -15.68 7.40
CA LEU A 254 9.72 -14.75 7.46
C LEU A 254 8.98 -14.83 8.81
N GLN A 255 8.75 -16.04 9.31
CA GLN A 255 8.14 -16.24 10.63
C GLN A 255 9.01 -15.63 11.75
N GLU A 256 10.31 -15.86 11.71
CA GLU A 256 11.27 -15.32 12.69
C GLU A 256 11.33 -13.79 12.64
N ALA A 257 11.42 -13.22 11.44
CA ALA A 257 11.46 -11.77 11.24
C ALA A 257 10.18 -11.09 11.79
N ASN A 258 9.01 -11.61 11.44
CA ASN A 258 7.74 -11.07 11.90
C ASN A 258 7.58 -11.21 13.42
N ALA A 259 7.82 -12.39 13.98
CA ALA A 259 7.69 -12.63 15.42
C ALA A 259 8.67 -11.76 16.23
N THR A 260 9.89 -11.58 15.75
CA THR A 260 10.89 -10.75 16.42
C THR A 260 10.53 -9.28 16.35
N ALA A 261 10.11 -8.78 15.17
CA ALA A 261 9.70 -7.40 14.98
C ALA A 261 8.54 -7.02 15.92
N TYR A 262 7.47 -7.81 15.94
CA TYR A 262 6.31 -7.54 16.79
C TYR A 262 6.60 -7.64 18.29
N ARG A 263 7.51 -8.52 18.70
CA ARG A 263 7.90 -8.66 20.10
C ARG A 263 8.72 -7.47 20.57
N ARG A 264 9.63 -6.97 19.74
CA ARG A 264 10.52 -5.86 20.10
C ARG A 264 9.86 -4.50 19.93
N ASP A 265 9.07 -4.36 18.89
CA ASP A 265 8.44 -3.10 18.49
C ASP A 265 6.91 -3.28 18.40
N PRO A 266 6.19 -3.43 19.52
CA PRO A 266 4.74 -3.57 19.48
C PRO A 266 4.07 -2.32 18.88
N GLY A 267 2.93 -2.54 18.19
CA GLY A 267 2.17 -1.47 17.54
C GLY A 267 2.60 -1.16 16.11
N ILE A 268 3.67 -1.79 15.62
CA ILE A 268 4.06 -1.73 14.20
C ILE A 268 3.17 -2.61 13.33
N VAL A 269 3.35 -2.55 12.01
CA VAL A 269 2.70 -3.46 11.07
C VAL A 269 3.70 -4.01 10.05
N MET A 270 3.70 -5.34 9.90
CA MET A 270 4.44 -6.03 8.84
C MET A 270 3.46 -6.42 7.74
N ILE A 271 3.72 -5.95 6.52
CA ILE A 271 2.80 -6.08 5.38
C ILE A 271 3.48 -6.90 4.29
N ALA A 272 2.83 -7.98 3.83
CA ALA A 272 3.34 -8.81 2.75
C ALA A 272 2.84 -8.33 1.38
N GLU A 273 3.76 -8.12 0.45
CA GLU A 273 3.44 -8.16 -0.97
C GLU A 273 3.54 -9.61 -1.42
N GLU A 274 2.39 -10.29 -1.50
CA GLU A 274 2.30 -11.70 -1.83
C GLU A 274 1.09 -11.93 -2.74
N SER A 275 1.32 -12.40 -3.96
CA SER A 275 0.32 -12.46 -5.03
C SER A 275 -0.32 -13.83 -5.22
N THR A 276 0.05 -14.83 -4.41
CA THR A 276 -0.45 -16.20 -4.56
C THR A 276 -1.53 -16.54 -3.53
N ALA A 277 -2.10 -17.73 -3.64
CA ALA A 277 -3.09 -18.24 -2.71
C ALA A 277 -2.47 -18.93 -1.47
N TRP A 278 -1.25 -18.57 -1.07
CA TRP A 278 -0.63 -19.13 0.14
C TRP A 278 -1.51 -18.87 1.35
N PRO A 279 -1.90 -19.90 2.11
CA PRO A 279 -2.80 -19.73 3.24
C PRO A 279 -2.09 -19.20 4.48
N GLY A 280 -2.78 -18.36 5.26
CA GLY A 280 -2.30 -17.93 6.57
C GLY A 280 -1.14 -16.95 6.54
N VAL A 281 -1.02 -16.12 5.50
CA VAL A 281 0.01 -15.06 5.43
C VAL A 281 -0.11 -14.14 6.65
N THR A 282 -1.32 -13.75 7.03
CA THR A 282 -1.59 -12.89 8.18
C THR A 282 -2.05 -13.65 9.43
N ALA A 283 -1.95 -14.97 9.42
CA ALA A 283 -2.21 -15.78 10.60
C ALA A 283 -0.99 -15.80 11.54
N PRO A 284 -1.20 -15.98 12.86
CA PRO A 284 -0.11 -16.06 13.82
C PRO A 284 0.85 -17.22 13.55
N THR A 285 2.14 -17.00 13.83
CA THR A 285 3.18 -18.05 13.67
C THR A 285 2.95 -19.24 14.59
N SER A 286 2.35 -19.04 15.75
CA SER A 286 1.96 -20.13 16.67
C SER A 286 0.95 -21.11 16.07
N GLY A 287 0.16 -20.68 15.10
CA GLY A 287 -0.77 -21.51 14.35
C GLY A 287 -0.24 -21.98 12.99
N GLY A 288 1.06 -21.79 12.72
CA GLY A 288 1.68 -22.16 11.44
C GLY A 288 1.58 -21.09 10.34
N GLY A 289 1.02 -19.91 10.66
CA GLY A 289 0.98 -18.78 9.73
C GLY A 289 2.34 -18.09 9.56
N LEU A 290 2.44 -17.16 8.59
CA LEU A 290 3.66 -16.40 8.35
C LEU A 290 3.86 -15.25 9.34
N GLY A 291 2.82 -14.83 10.06
CA GLY A 291 2.90 -13.81 11.10
C GLY A 291 2.89 -12.37 10.63
N PHE A 292 2.59 -12.10 9.36
CA PHE A 292 2.34 -10.73 8.89
C PHE A 292 1.09 -10.15 9.53
N GLY A 293 1.05 -8.83 9.68
CA GLY A 293 -0.15 -8.13 10.13
C GLY A 293 -1.15 -7.90 9.01
N MET A 294 -0.66 -7.66 7.79
CA MET A 294 -1.47 -7.42 6.61
C MET A 294 -0.84 -8.02 5.35
N LYS A 295 -1.66 -8.17 4.33
CA LYS A 295 -1.27 -8.64 2.99
C LYS A 295 -1.92 -7.75 1.92
N TRP A 296 -1.18 -7.44 0.86
CA TRP A 296 -1.76 -6.79 -0.31
C TRP A 296 -2.78 -7.71 -1.00
N ASN A 297 -3.96 -7.18 -1.32
CA ASN A 297 -5.00 -7.90 -2.07
C ASN A 297 -4.78 -7.70 -3.57
N MET A 298 -3.90 -8.50 -4.15
CA MET A 298 -3.58 -8.43 -5.57
C MET A 298 -4.75 -8.90 -6.45
N GLY A 299 -5.56 -9.84 -5.97
CA GLY A 299 -6.76 -10.31 -6.66
C GLY A 299 -7.80 -9.21 -6.84
N TRP A 300 -8.10 -8.47 -5.77
CA TRP A 300 -8.97 -7.30 -5.84
C TRP A 300 -8.44 -6.26 -6.83
N MET A 301 -7.17 -5.95 -6.77
CA MET A 301 -6.54 -4.98 -7.66
C MET A 301 -6.69 -5.39 -9.13
N ASN A 302 -6.32 -6.63 -9.45
CA ASN A 302 -6.38 -7.14 -10.84
C ASN A 302 -7.82 -7.16 -11.38
N ASP A 303 -8.76 -7.70 -10.62
CA ASP A 303 -10.15 -7.83 -11.04
C ASP A 303 -10.83 -6.46 -11.18
N THR A 304 -10.60 -5.57 -10.22
CA THR A 304 -11.18 -4.22 -10.22
C THR A 304 -10.66 -3.40 -11.39
N LEU A 305 -9.35 -3.40 -11.65
CA LEU A 305 -8.78 -2.65 -12.78
C LEU A 305 -9.19 -3.24 -14.12
N ARG A 306 -9.36 -4.55 -14.22
CA ARG A 306 -9.89 -5.19 -15.43
C ARG A 306 -11.31 -4.72 -15.72
N TYR A 307 -12.18 -4.71 -14.70
CA TYR A 307 -13.54 -4.18 -14.79
C TYR A 307 -13.56 -2.72 -15.22
N MET A 308 -12.75 -1.88 -14.57
CA MET A 308 -12.74 -0.44 -14.81
C MET A 308 -12.24 -0.07 -16.22
N ARG A 309 -11.44 -0.92 -16.86
CA ARG A 309 -10.98 -0.72 -18.24
C ARG A 309 -12.07 -0.95 -19.28
N GLU A 310 -13.09 -1.71 -18.93
CA GLU A 310 -14.22 -1.96 -19.83
C GLU A 310 -15.01 -0.68 -20.09
N ASP A 311 -15.43 -0.49 -21.34
CA ASP A 311 -16.42 0.54 -21.64
C ASP A 311 -17.69 0.28 -20.82
N PRO A 312 -18.32 1.29 -20.22
CA PRO A 312 -19.52 1.12 -19.40
C PRO A 312 -20.62 0.27 -20.04
N VAL A 313 -20.77 0.32 -21.37
CA VAL A 313 -21.77 -0.50 -22.07
C VAL A 313 -21.48 -2.01 -22.00
N ASN A 314 -20.25 -2.40 -21.77
CA ASN A 314 -19.81 -3.79 -21.67
C ASN A 314 -19.72 -4.30 -20.23
N ARG A 315 -19.74 -3.43 -19.23
CA ARG A 315 -19.52 -3.78 -17.81
C ARG A 315 -20.53 -4.78 -17.26
N ARG A 316 -21.74 -4.81 -17.80
CA ARG A 316 -22.77 -5.77 -17.40
C ARG A 316 -22.33 -7.24 -17.49
N TRP A 317 -21.45 -7.57 -18.41
CA TRP A 317 -20.92 -8.94 -18.58
C TRP A 317 -19.69 -9.22 -17.71
N HIS A 318 -19.18 -8.20 -17.03
CA HIS A 318 -17.99 -8.26 -16.15
C HIS A 318 -18.32 -8.02 -14.68
N HIS A 319 -19.60 -7.93 -14.34
CA HIS A 319 -20.08 -7.56 -12.99
C HIS A 319 -19.48 -8.43 -11.88
N GLY A 320 -19.27 -9.70 -12.13
CA GLY A 320 -18.64 -10.63 -11.20
C GLY A 320 -17.21 -10.27 -10.82
N GLU A 321 -16.49 -9.52 -11.64
CA GLU A 321 -15.12 -9.06 -11.33
C GLU A 321 -15.10 -8.05 -10.17
N LEU A 322 -16.17 -7.26 -10.01
CA LEU A 322 -16.32 -6.37 -8.85
C LEU A 322 -16.65 -7.12 -7.55
N THR A 323 -17.42 -8.19 -7.65
CA THR A 323 -18.01 -8.83 -6.47
C THR A 323 -17.18 -10.00 -5.95
N PHE A 324 -16.32 -10.59 -6.77
CA PHE A 324 -15.57 -11.79 -6.43
C PHE A 324 -14.65 -11.62 -5.22
N SER A 325 -14.00 -10.47 -5.06
CA SER A 325 -13.10 -10.21 -3.95
C SER A 325 -13.78 -10.29 -2.58
N LEU A 326 -15.09 -10.06 -2.51
CA LEU A 326 -15.87 -10.15 -1.27
C LEU A 326 -16.04 -11.59 -0.77
N VAL A 327 -15.81 -12.59 -1.63
CA VAL A 327 -15.83 -14.00 -1.25
C VAL A 327 -14.68 -14.31 -0.28
N TYR A 328 -13.54 -13.64 -0.43
CA TYR A 328 -12.34 -13.89 0.38
C TYR A 328 -11.85 -12.66 1.17
N ALA A 329 -12.59 -11.56 1.17
CA ALA A 329 -12.16 -10.28 1.75
C ALA A 329 -11.74 -10.36 3.23
N PHE A 330 -12.21 -11.37 3.97
CA PHE A 330 -11.90 -11.59 5.38
C PHE A 330 -11.04 -12.83 5.63
N SER A 331 -10.52 -13.48 4.59
CA SER A 331 -9.60 -14.62 4.72
C SER A 331 -8.22 -14.23 5.24
N GLU A 332 -7.83 -12.99 5.02
CA GLU A 332 -6.61 -12.33 5.47
C GLU A 332 -6.94 -10.89 5.91
N ASN A 333 -6.00 -10.21 6.54
CA ASN A 333 -6.09 -8.78 6.77
C ASN A 333 -5.50 -8.06 5.55
N PHE A 334 -6.36 -7.49 4.70
CA PHE A 334 -5.93 -6.97 3.41
C PHE A 334 -5.64 -5.48 3.40
N VAL A 335 -4.64 -5.11 2.61
CA VAL A 335 -4.45 -3.77 2.04
C VAL A 335 -4.90 -3.83 0.58
N LEU A 336 -5.65 -2.84 0.13
CA LEU A 336 -6.14 -2.69 -1.24
C LEU A 336 -5.15 -1.83 -2.04
N PRO A 337 -4.20 -2.43 -2.81
CA PRO A 337 -3.11 -1.68 -3.39
C PRO A 337 -3.47 -1.17 -4.78
N LEU A 338 -3.40 0.14 -4.97
CA LEU A 338 -3.21 0.77 -6.28
C LEU A 338 -1.81 1.39 -6.26
N SER A 339 -0.80 0.53 -6.40
CA SER A 339 0.60 0.83 -6.17
C SER A 339 1.33 1.31 -7.42
N HIS A 340 2.63 1.61 -7.25
CA HIS A 340 3.53 1.94 -8.36
C HIS A 340 3.55 0.87 -9.45
N ASP A 341 3.43 -0.41 -9.10
CA ASP A 341 3.48 -1.53 -10.05
C ASP A 341 2.38 -1.47 -11.12
N GLU A 342 1.27 -0.81 -10.81
CA GLU A 342 0.13 -0.70 -11.74
C GLU A 342 0.27 0.45 -12.74
N VAL A 343 1.26 1.31 -12.57
CA VAL A 343 1.43 2.53 -13.36
C VAL A 343 2.81 2.63 -14.01
N VAL A 344 3.44 1.49 -14.27
CA VAL A 344 4.77 1.34 -14.86
C VAL A 344 4.77 0.28 -15.98
N HIS A 345 5.89 0.18 -16.68
CA HIS A 345 6.15 -0.89 -17.68
C HIS A 345 5.10 -0.98 -18.79
N GLY A 346 4.64 0.14 -19.30
CA GLY A 346 3.67 0.20 -20.39
C GLY A 346 2.22 0.00 -19.95
N LYS A 347 1.96 -0.08 -18.65
CA LYS A 347 0.59 -0.21 -18.12
C LYS A 347 -0.20 1.10 -18.14
N GLY A 348 0.47 2.25 -18.29
CA GLY A 348 -0.11 3.58 -18.20
C GLY A 348 -0.50 3.99 -16.78
N SER A 349 -0.96 5.24 -16.58
CA SER A 349 -1.51 5.69 -15.31
C SER A 349 -2.91 5.12 -15.05
N LEU A 350 -3.43 5.27 -13.82
CA LEU A 350 -4.83 4.90 -13.54
C LEU A 350 -5.80 5.71 -14.41
N TYR A 351 -5.53 7.01 -14.61
CA TYR A 351 -6.29 7.85 -15.52
C TYR A 351 -6.32 7.28 -16.94
N ALA A 352 -5.17 6.86 -17.46
CA ALA A 352 -5.06 6.29 -18.81
C ALA A 352 -5.81 4.96 -18.99
N LYS A 353 -6.04 4.23 -17.90
CA LYS A 353 -6.79 2.95 -17.92
C LYS A 353 -8.30 3.16 -18.05
N MET A 354 -8.80 4.33 -17.61
CA MET A 354 -10.24 4.60 -17.66
C MET A 354 -10.69 4.86 -19.09
N PRO A 355 -11.86 4.34 -19.52
CA PRO A 355 -12.43 4.60 -20.83
C PRO A 355 -13.08 5.98 -20.92
N GLY A 356 -13.27 6.46 -22.14
CA GLY A 356 -14.02 7.67 -22.42
C GLY A 356 -13.16 8.92 -22.63
N ASP A 357 -13.81 10.08 -22.56
CA ASP A 357 -13.17 11.39 -22.59
C ASP A 357 -12.56 11.78 -21.24
N ASP A 358 -11.95 12.95 -21.16
CA ASP A 358 -11.27 13.39 -19.92
C ASP A 358 -12.22 13.48 -18.71
N TRP A 359 -13.45 13.96 -18.92
CA TRP A 359 -14.45 14.01 -17.83
C TRP A 359 -14.83 12.59 -17.38
N GLN A 360 -15.07 11.67 -18.32
CA GLN A 360 -15.42 10.29 -18.03
C GLN A 360 -14.28 9.54 -17.35
N LYS A 361 -13.04 9.79 -17.75
CA LYS A 361 -11.85 9.21 -17.10
C LYS A 361 -11.75 9.64 -15.63
N LEU A 362 -11.91 10.93 -15.36
CA LEU A 362 -11.90 11.45 -14.00
C LEU A 362 -13.09 10.96 -13.18
N ALA A 363 -14.28 10.88 -13.78
CA ALA A 363 -15.45 10.27 -13.16
C ALA A 363 -15.22 8.80 -12.81
N GLY A 364 -14.60 8.05 -13.71
CA GLY A 364 -14.19 6.66 -13.45
C GLY A 364 -13.24 6.54 -12.26
N LEU A 365 -12.28 7.45 -12.12
CA LEU A 365 -11.39 7.47 -10.96
C LEU A 365 -12.13 7.84 -9.67
N ARG A 366 -13.06 8.78 -9.72
CA ARG A 366 -13.88 9.12 -8.54
C ARG A 366 -14.67 7.90 -8.04
N ASP A 367 -15.28 7.19 -8.95
CA ASP A 367 -16.06 5.98 -8.64
C ASP A 367 -15.16 4.84 -8.13
N LEU A 368 -14.02 4.61 -8.77
CA LEU A 368 -13.02 3.63 -8.34
C LEU A 368 -12.53 3.90 -6.92
N TYR A 369 -12.20 5.14 -6.60
CA TYR A 369 -11.68 5.49 -5.27
C TYR A 369 -12.78 5.39 -4.20
N ALA A 370 -14.01 5.79 -4.49
CA ALA A 370 -15.11 5.58 -3.55
C ALA A 370 -15.34 4.08 -3.29
N TYR A 371 -15.24 3.25 -4.31
CA TYR A 371 -15.30 1.79 -4.16
C TYR A 371 -14.14 1.26 -3.31
N GLN A 372 -12.92 1.69 -3.58
CA GLN A 372 -11.73 1.30 -2.82
C GLN A 372 -11.85 1.69 -1.33
N TRP A 373 -12.26 2.92 -1.04
CA TRP A 373 -12.38 3.42 0.34
C TRP A 373 -13.51 2.79 1.13
N SER A 374 -14.51 2.24 0.46
CA SER A 374 -15.65 1.56 1.10
C SER A 374 -15.56 0.02 1.08
N HIS A 375 -14.64 -0.56 0.32
CA HIS A 375 -14.38 -1.99 0.32
C HIS A 375 -13.63 -2.42 1.60
N PRO A 376 -13.92 -3.62 2.18
CA PRO A 376 -13.14 -4.13 3.30
C PRO A 376 -11.63 -4.20 2.99
N GLY A 377 -10.82 -3.70 3.92
CA GLY A 377 -9.37 -3.58 3.79
C GLY A 377 -8.87 -2.16 4.01
N LYS A 378 -7.55 -2.00 4.02
CA LYS A 378 -6.90 -0.69 4.13
C LYS A 378 -6.53 -0.18 2.74
N GLN A 379 -6.49 1.15 2.56
CA GLN A 379 -6.25 1.73 1.24
C GLN A 379 -4.77 2.05 1.05
N LEU A 380 -4.27 1.81 -0.17
CA LEU A 380 -2.98 2.31 -0.63
C LEU A 380 -3.13 2.91 -2.02
N LEU A 381 -2.65 4.14 -2.18
CA LEU A 381 -2.66 4.86 -3.45
C LEU A 381 -1.27 5.42 -3.74
N PHE A 382 -0.75 5.11 -4.93
CA PHE A 382 0.54 5.65 -5.38
C PHE A 382 0.44 7.14 -5.68
N MET A 383 1.50 7.88 -5.36
CA MET A 383 1.61 9.32 -5.59
C MET A 383 1.21 9.73 -7.01
N GLY A 384 0.49 10.84 -7.11
CA GLY A 384 -0.02 11.40 -8.36
C GLY A 384 -1.36 10.85 -8.80
N GLN A 385 -1.75 9.64 -8.37
CA GLN A 385 -3.02 9.05 -8.76
C GLN A 385 -4.21 9.75 -8.10
N GLU A 386 -4.01 10.40 -6.95
CA GLU A 386 -5.02 11.18 -6.23
C GLU A 386 -5.48 12.45 -6.96
N PHE A 387 -4.70 12.93 -7.90
CA PHE A 387 -5.12 14.02 -8.80
C PHE A 387 -5.20 13.61 -10.27
N GLY A 388 -5.15 12.31 -10.56
CA GLY A 388 -5.32 11.81 -11.92
C GLY A 388 -4.12 12.06 -12.83
N GLN A 389 -2.89 11.82 -12.32
CA GLN A 389 -1.67 11.83 -13.16
C GLN A 389 -1.95 11.15 -14.48
N GLN A 390 -1.76 11.85 -15.60
CA GLN A 390 -2.14 11.35 -16.92
C GLN A 390 -1.11 10.40 -17.50
N GLN A 391 0.18 10.70 -17.29
CA GLN A 391 1.26 9.89 -17.81
C GLN A 391 1.62 8.74 -16.88
N GLU A 392 2.11 7.67 -17.46
CA GLU A 392 2.76 6.59 -16.72
C GLU A 392 3.88 7.16 -15.86
N TRP A 393 4.05 6.63 -14.64
CA TRP A 393 5.10 7.09 -13.75
C TRP A 393 6.49 6.82 -14.33
N ASN A 394 7.35 7.81 -14.17
CA ASN A 394 8.77 7.73 -14.52
C ASN A 394 9.60 8.38 -13.41
N GLU A 395 10.52 7.63 -12.84
CA GLU A 395 11.37 8.06 -11.72
C GLU A 395 12.29 9.23 -12.05
N SER A 396 12.49 9.51 -13.34
CA SER A 396 13.36 10.60 -13.82
C SER A 396 12.69 11.96 -13.86
N TYR A 397 11.39 12.04 -13.61
CA TYR A 397 10.62 13.28 -13.66
C TYR A 397 9.78 13.48 -12.40
N SER A 398 9.57 14.75 -12.04
CA SER A 398 8.54 15.11 -11.05
C SER A 398 7.14 14.72 -11.54
N LEU A 399 6.19 14.55 -10.62
CA LEU A 399 4.79 14.45 -10.97
C LEU A 399 4.31 15.70 -11.74
N ASP A 400 3.26 15.54 -12.53
CA ASP A 400 2.68 16.64 -13.34
C ASP A 400 1.80 17.56 -12.47
N TRP A 401 2.42 18.26 -11.52
CA TRP A 401 1.74 19.13 -10.56
C TRP A 401 0.89 20.21 -11.21
N TRP A 402 1.22 20.61 -12.45
CA TRP A 402 0.43 21.56 -13.24
C TRP A 402 -0.98 21.07 -13.55
N LEU A 403 -1.26 19.77 -13.45
CA LEU A 403 -2.62 19.25 -13.61
C LEU A 403 -3.59 19.81 -12.57
N LEU A 404 -3.10 20.20 -11.39
CA LEU A 404 -3.93 20.79 -10.35
C LEU A 404 -4.47 22.18 -10.71
N ASP A 405 -3.95 22.83 -11.74
CA ASP A 405 -4.52 24.06 -12.30
C ASP A 405 -5.80 23.79 -13.11
N GLN A 406 -6.13 22.52 -13.36
CA GLN A 406 -7.32 22.08 -14.06
C GLN A 406 -8.39 21.62 -13.06
N GLN A 407 -9.57 22.19 -13.15
CA GLN A 407 -10.68 21.95 -12.21
C GLN A 407 -10.99 20.46 -11.99
N GLY A 408 -10.98 19.63 -13.02
CA GLY A 408 -11.29 18.21 -12.89
C GLY A 408 -10.24 17.43 -12.07
N HIS A 409 -8.97 17.75 -12.22
CA HIS A 409 -7.87 17.15 -11.48
C HIS A 409 -7.80 17.65 -10.04
N GLU A 410 -7.98 18.96 -9.83
CA GLU A 410 -8.14 19.54 -8.49
C GLU A 410 -9.35 18.95 -7.76
N GLY A 411 -10.48 18.79 -8.48
CA GLY A 411 -11.68 18.18 -7.94
C GLY A 411 -11.47 16.74 -7.49
N LEU A 412 -10.74 15.95 -8.25
CA LEU A 412 -10.39 14.57 -7.86
C LEU A 412 -9.55 14.55 -6.57
N GLN A 413 -8.57 15.44 -6.45
CA GLN A 413 -7.76 15.56 -5.23
C GLN A 413 -8.64 15.94 -4.03
N LYS A 414 -9.56 16.87 -4.20
CA LYS A 414 -10.55 17.25 -3.16
C LYS A 414 -11.41 16.07 -2.75
N LEU A 415 -11.83 15.23 -3.72
CA LEU A 415 -12.57 14.02 -3.40
C LEU A 415 -11.74 13.05 -2.56
N VAL A 416 -10.49 12.81 -2.90
CA VAL A 416 -9.61 11.93 -2.10
C VAL A 416 -9.46 12.47 -0.67
N ALA A 417 -9.31 13.78 -0.50
CA ALA A 417 -9.28 14.41 0.82
C ALA A 417 -10.61 14.16 1.58
N ARG A 418 -11.74 14.29 0.91
CA ARG A 418 -13.07 14.01 1.50
C ARG A 418 -13.25 12.54 1.86
N LEU A 419 -12.80 11.62 0.99
CA LEU A 419 -12.80 10.18 1.26
C LEU A 419 -12.01 9.86 2.53
N ASN A 420 -10.82 10.42 2.67
CA ASN A 420 -10.00 10.25 3.86
C ASN A 420 -10.61 10.86 5.12
N GLU A 421 -11.29 12.01 5.01
CA GLU A 421 -11.99 12.65 6.12
C GLU A 421 -13.10 11.75 6.66
N VAL A 422 -13.99 11.29 5.78
CA VAL A 422 -15.09 10.38 6.14
C VAL A 422 -14.53 9.06 6.67
N TYR A 423 -13.54 8.50 5.99
CA TYR A 423 -12.90 7.24 6.38
C TYR A 423 -12.35 7.30 7.81
N ARG A 424 -11.60 8.34 8.17
CA ARG A 424 -11.02 8.47 9.52
C ARG A 424 -12.06 8.60 10.62
N SER A 425 -13.21 9.21 10.30
CA SER A 425 -14.28 9.47 11.28
C SER A 425 -15.33 8.37 11.36
N GLU A 426 -15.36 7.43 10.39
CA GLU A 426 -16.40 6.40 10.29
C GLU A 426 -15.85 4.99 10.55
N PRO A 427 -15.97 4.48 11.77
CA PRO A 427 -15.48 3.14 12.12
C PRO A 427 -16.05 2.01 11.26
N ALA A 428 -17.24 2.19 10.68
CA ALA A 428 -17.82 1.24 9.76
C ALA A 428 -16.93 0.94 8.53
N LEU A 429 -16.05 1.88 8.16
CA LEU A 429 -15.18 1.73 6.99
C LEU A 429 -13.84 1.07 7.28
N TRP A 430 -13.37 1.05 8.52
CA TRP A 430 -12.02 0.59 8.84
C TRP A 430 -11.92 -0.45 9.97
N ASP A 431 -12.99 -0.70 10.72
CA ASP A 431 -13.01 -1.84 11.64
C ASP A 431 -13.31 -3.11 10.83
N ASP A 432 -12.26 -3.80 10.41
CA ASP A 432 -12.32 -4.93 9.48
C ASP A 432 -12.75 -6.24 10.18
N ASP A 433 -13.85 -6.19 10.90
CA ASP A 433 -14.54 -7.38 11.37
C ASP A 433 -15.39 -7.99 10.22
N TYR A 434 -15.41 -9.32 10.11
CA TYR A 434 -16.17 -10.00 9.05
C TYR A 434 -17.68 -9.70 9.08
N THR A 435 -18.21 -9.25 10.21
CA THR A 435 -19.60 -8.80 10.37
C THR A 435 -19.82 -7.37 9.86
N GLY A 436 -18.74 -6.66 9.54
CA GLY A 436 -18.75 -5.26 9.10
C GLY A 436 -19.18 -5.03 7.66
N PHE A 437 -19.38 -6.10 6.88
CA PHE A 437 -19.84 -6.01 5.49
C PHE A 437 -21.09 -6.86 5.27
N GLU A 438 -22.05 -6.31 4.53
CA GLU A 438 -23.25 -7.05 4.14
C GLU A 438 -23.76 -6.52 2.79
N TRP A 439 -23.95 -7.41 1.82
CA TRP A 439 -24.56 -7.03 0.54
C TRP A 439 -25.98 -6.53 0.72
N ILE A 440 -26.33 -5.44 0.02
CA ILE A 440 -27.70 -5.06 -0.26
C ILE A 440 -28.09 -5.70 -1.58
N ASP A 441 -27.39 -5.38 -2.67
CA ASP A 441 -27.55 -6.03 -3.97
C ASP A 441 -26.19 -6.16 -4.68
N ALA A 442 -25.77 -7.40 -4.90
CA ALA A 442 -24.55 -7.76 -5.63
C ALA A 442 -24.84 -8.13 -7.08
N SER A 443 -26.11 -8.17 -7.51
CA SER A 443 -26.54 -8.85 -8.73
C SER A 443 -27.02 -7.93 -9.86
N ASP A 444 -27.10 -6.61 -9.61
CA ASP A 444 -27.66 -5.66 -10.58
C ASP A 444 -26.66 -5.27 -11.68
N GLY A 445 -26.19 -6.29 -12.42
CA GLY A 445 -25.29 -6.08 -13.56
C GLY A 445 -25.94 -5.34 -14.72
N ASP A 446 -27.26 -5.42 -14.88
CA ASP A 446 -27.97 -4.73 -15.96
C ASP A 446 -27.91 -3.21 -15.83
N HIS A 447 -27.89 -2.69 -14.61
CA HIS A 447 -27.72 -1.27 -14.33
C HIS A 447 -26.28 -0.90 -14.00
N ASN A 448 -25.35 -1.86 -13.92
CA ASN A 448 -23.96 -1.68 -13.44
C ASN A 448 -23.91 -1.07 -12.04
N VAL A 449 -24.79 -1.47 -11.15
CA VAL A 449 -24.86 -0.95 -9.77
C VAL A 449 -24.54 -2.06 -8.78
N ILE A 450 -23.77 -1.71 -7.75
CA ILE A 450 -23.60 -2.52 -6.56
C ILE A 450 -23.99 -1.70 -5.34
N SER A 451 -24.55 -2.35 -4.33
CA SER A 451 -24.90 -1.70 -3.07
C SER A 451 -24.65 -2.63 -1.89
N TYR A 452 -24.13 -2.08 -0.81
CA TYR A 452 -23.79 -2.82 0.41
C TYR A 452 -23.81 -1.93 1.64
N LEU A 453 -23.88 -2.59 2.78
CA LEU A 453 -23.73 -2.00 4.10
C LEU A 453 -22.29 -2.16 4.60
N ARG A 454 -21.78 -1.09 5.21
CA ARG A 454 -20.63 -1.16 6.10
C ARG A 454 -21.11 -0.91 7.52
N LYS A 455 -20.62 -1.70 8.46
CA LYS A 455 -21.02 -1.64 9.87
C LYS A 455 -19.78 -1.66 10.77
N GLY A 456 -19.83 -0.89 11.85
CA GLY A 456 -18.72 -0.84 12.81
C GLY A 456 -19.21 -0.34 14.17
N PRO A 457 -18.35 -0.42 15.21
CA PRO A 457 -18.71 0.05 16.54
C PRO A 457 -18.68 1.58 16.61
N GLY A 458 -19.73 2.19 17.12
CA GLY A 458 -19.73 3.59 17.48
C GLY A 458 -19.05 3.84 18.83
N ALA A 459 -18.56 5.06 19.03
CA ALA A 459 -17.89 5.46 20.27
C ALA A 459 -18.78 5.33 21.51
N ASP A 460 -20.08 5.41 21.33
CA ASP A 460 -21.12 5.29 22.36
C ASP A 460 -21.60 3.85 22.59
N GLY A 461 -20.99 2.87 21.91
CA GLY A 461 -21.38 1.46 21.95
C GLY A 461 -22.56 1.11 21.02
N THR A 462 -23.07 2.07 20.25
CA THR A 462 -24.07 1.79 19.20
C THR A 462 -23.39 1.24 17.97
N GLN A 463 -24.18 0.62 17.07
CA GLN A 463 -23.67 0.18 15.77
C GLN A 463 -23.74 1.32 14.76
N ARG A 464 -22.60 1.68 14.18
CA ARG A 464 -22.55 2.58 13.03
C ARG A 464 -22.91 1.81 11.77
N VAL A 465 -23.67 2.45 10.89
CA VAL A 465 -24.10 1.88 9.61
C VAL A 465 -23.86 2.89 8.50
N LEU A 466 -23.26 2.46 7.42
CA LEU A 466 -23.08 3.23 6.20
C LEU A 466 -23.60 2.42 5.02
N VAL A 467 -24.45 3.04 4.20
CA VAL A 467 -24.94 2.46 2.93
C VAL A 467 -24.10 3.00 1.80
N CYS A 468 -23.49 2.10 1.00
CA CYS A 468 -22.69 2.45 -0.16
C CYS A 468 -23.39 1.98 -1.42
N VAL A 469 -23.59 2.91 -2.38
CA VAL A 469 -24.18 2.64 -3.69
C VAL A 469 -23.23 3.16 -4.75
N SER A 470 -22.73 2.29 -5.63
CA SER A 470 -21.84 2.67 -6.74
C SER A 470 -22.50 2.34 -8.07
N ASN A 471 -22.57 3.34 -8.94
CA ASN A 471 -23.05 3.22 -10.32
C ASN A 471 -21.89 3.34 -11.30
N PHE A 472 -21.54 2.24 -11.93
CA PHE A 472 -20.48 2.18 -12.93
C PHE A 472 -20.99 2.36 -14.37
N ALA A 473 -22.28 2.70 -14.55
CA ALA A 473 -22.85 3.05 -15.83
C ALA A 473 -22.56 4.51 -16.20
N GLY A 474 -22.51 4.78 -17.50
CA GLY A 474 -22.31 6.13 -18.02
C GLY A 474 -23.55 7.04 -17.90
N ASN A 475 -24.68 6.51 -17.44
CA ASN A 475 -25.93 7.24 -17.26
C ASN A 475 -26.34 7.30 -15.79
N PRO A 476 -26.97 8.39 -15.33
CA PRO A 476 -27.58 8.42 -14.01
C PRO A 476 -28.78 7.47 -13.94
N HIS A 477 -29.12 7.01 -12.76
CA HIS A 477 -30.35 6.27 -12.51
C HIS A 477 -31.30 7.12 -11.67
N GLU A 478 -32.48 7.39 -12.23
CA GLU A 478 -33.55 8.12 -11.57
C GLU A 478 -34.50 7.14 -10.87
N GLY A 479 -34.88 7.47 -9.62
CA GLY A 479 -35.79 6.62 -8.85
C GLY A 479 -35.26 5.21 -8.57
N TYR A 480 -33.94 5.08 -8.41
CA TYR A 480 -33.30 3.78 -8.11
C TYR A 480 -33.58 3.40 -6.67
N ARG A 481 -34.29 2.29 -6.46
CA ARG A 481 -34.68 1.86 -5.12
C ARG A 481 -33.61 0.97 -4.51
N VAL A 482 -33.23 1.30 -3.28
CA VAL A 482 -32.21 0.57 -2.50
C VAL A 482 -32.83 0.12 -1.18
N GLY A 483 -32.64 -1.15 -0.84
CA GLY A 483 -33.06 -1.72 0.45
C GLY A 483 -32.20 -1.20 1.60
N LEU A 484 -32.85 -0.87 2.73
CA LEU A 484 -32.21 -0.32 3.92
C LEU A 484 -32.54 -1.15 5.16
N PRO A 485 -31.65 -1.14 6.18
CA PRO A 485 -31.88 -1.93 7.39
C PRO A 485 -33.06 -1.46 8.24
N PHE A 486 -33.42 -0.17 8.14
CA PHE A 486 -34.54 0.45 8.85
C PHE A 486 -35.03 1.70 8.15
N ALA A 487 -36.27 2.06 8.40
CA ALA A 487 -36.90 3.30 7.95
C ALA A 487 -36.39 4.50 8.76
N GLY A 488 -36.71 5.70 8.32
CA GLY A 488 -36.35 6.96 8.96
C GLY A 488 -35.56 7.88 8.05
N THR A 489 -34.95 8.88 8.63
CA THR A 489 -34.21 9.90 7.89
C THR A 489 -32.78 9.49 7.67
N TRP A 490 -32.33 9.61 6.42
CA TRP A 490 -30.96 9.35 5.97
C TRP A 490 -30.40 10.60 5.28
N GLU A 491 -29.10 10.71 5.21
CA GLU A 491 -28.42 11.80 4.51
C GLU A 491 -27.27 11.29 3.65
N GLU A 492 -26.97 11.99 2.56
CA GLU A 492 -25.76 11.78 1.78
C GLU A 492 -24.57 12.32 2.56
N VAL A 493 -23.65 11.44 3.00
CA VAL A 493 -22.37 11.84 3.60
C VAL A 493 -21.27 11.95 2.56
N LEU A 494 -21.48 11.34 1.40
CA LEU A 494 -20.60 11.45 0.23
C LEU A 494 -21.41 11.33 -1.05
N ASN A 495 -21.14 12.23 -2.00
CA ASN A 495 -21.55 12.12 -3.39
C ASN A 495 -20.34 12.47 -4.28
N THR A 496 -19.83 11.49 -5.03
CA THR A 496 -18.62 11.69 -5.85
C THR A 496 -18.86 12.61 -7.05
N ASP A 497 -20.12 12.86 -7.41
CA ASP A 497 -20.50 13.69 -8.58
C ASP A 497 -20.80 15.16 -8.21
N GLU A 498 -20.48 15.58 -6.98
CA GLU A 498 -20.57 16.99 -6.62
C GLU A 498 -19.66 17.85 -7.51
N GLU A 499 -20.12 19.06 -7.82
CA GLU A 499 -19.39 19.99 -8.70
C GLU A 499 -18.00 20.34 -8.18
N GLU A 500 -17.83 20.40 -6.85
CA GLU A 500 -16.52 20.68 -6.24
C GLU A 500 -15.49 19.57 -6.50
N PHE A 501 -15.94 18.35 -6.77
CA PHE A 501 -15.08 17.21 -7.17
C PHE A 501 -14.94 17.10 -8.68
N GLY A 502 -15.44 18.06 -9.46
CA GLY A 502 -15.44 18.03 -10.92
C GLY A 502 -16.59 17.21 -11.50
N GLY A 503 -17.58 16.85 -10.69
CA GLY A 503 -18.77 16.12 -11.11
C GLY A 503 -19.82 17.00 -11.81
N SER A 504 -20.92 16.36 -12.25
CA SER A 504 -22.02 17.01 -12.93
C SER A 504 -23.12 17.52 -12.01
N GLY A 505 -23.02 17.30 -10.71
CA GLY A 505 -23.99 17.76 -9.71
C GLY A 505 -25.26 16.89 -9.62
N VAL A 506 -25.22 15.67 -10.10
CA VAL A 506 -26.33 14.72 -9.95
C VAL A 506 -26.31 14.13 -8.54
N GLY A 507 -27.40 14.29 -7.80
CA GLY A 507 -27.52 13.82 -6.42
C GLY A 507 -28.90 14.07 -5.85
N ASN A 508 -29.03 13.93 -4.54
CA ASN A 508 -30.31 14.07 -3.83
C ASN A 508 -30.24 15.30 -2.91
N VAL A 509 -31.27 16.08 -2.92
CA VAL A 509 -31.34 17.34 -2.16
C VAL A 509 -32.09 17.13 -0.84
N GLY A 510 -31.44 17.50 0.26
CA GLY A 510 -32.05 17.47 1.60
C GLY A 510 -32.11 16.06 2.21
N PRO A 511 -32.78 15.95 3.37
CA PRO A 511 -32.92 14.66 4.06
C PRO A 511 -33.71 13.67 3.21
N LEU A 512 -33.24 12.42 3.21
CA LEU A 512 -33.83 11.30 2.48
C LEU A 512 -34.70 10.50 3.46
N LEU A 513 -36.00 10.33 3.15
CA LEU A 513 -36.89 9.58 4.00
C LEU A 513 -37.05 8.14 3.49
N ALA A 514 -36.50 7.21 4.24
CA ALA A 514 -36.67 5.78 3.99
C ALA A 514 -38.05 5.33 4.50
N GLU A 515 -38.75 4.57 3.66
CA GLU A 515 -40.07 4.04 3.90
C GLU A 515 -40.03 2.59 4.40
N GLU A 516 -41.06 2.17 5.15
CA GLU A 516 -41.28 0.76 5.54
C GLU A 516 -41.78 -0.08 4.34
N THR A 517 -41.07 0.03 3.23
CA THR A 517 -41.35 -0.71 2.00
C THR A 517 -40.20 -1.70 1.78
N PRO A 518 -40.44 -3.03 1.94
CA PRO A 518 -39.40 -4.04 1.77
C PRO A 518 -38.79 -4.04 0.36
N TRP A 519 -37.46 -4.09 0.29
CA TRP A 519 -36.70 -4.14 -0.95
C TRP A 519 -35.34 -4.79 -0.75
N ASN A 520 -34.81 -5.50 -1.75
CA ASN A 520 -33.53 -6.24 -1.67
C ASN A 520 -33.44 -7.14 -0.41
N GLY A 521 -34.54 -7.74 0.02
CA GLY A 521 -34.59 -8.53 1.25
C GLY A 521 -34.46 -7.74 2.56
N ARG A 522 -34.60 -6.41 2.51
CA ARG A 522 -34.55 -5.49 3.65
C ARG A 522 -35.93 -4.98 4.01
N PRO A 523 -36.16 -4.62 5.31
CA PRO A 523 -37.48 -4.18 5.77
C PRO A 523 -37.89 -2.79 5.29
N ALA A 524 -36.93 -1.97 4.91
CA ALA A 524 -37.15 -0.60 4.46
C ALA A 524 -36.45 -0.33 3.13
N SER A 525 -36.77 0.77 2.50
CA SER A 525 -36.14 1.18 1.25
C SER A 525 -36.27 2.67 0.99
N LEU A 526 -35.50 3.13 0.02
CA LEU A 526 -35.39 4.52 -0.39
C LEU A 526 -35.19 4.61 -1.89
N GLU A 527 -35.88 5.53 -2.55
CA GLU A 527 -35.61 5.87 -3.94
C GLU A 527 -34.55 6.96 -4.02
N LEU A 528 -33.53 6.71 -4.85
CA LEU A 528 -32.39 7.60 -5.03
C LEU A 528 -32.25 8.04 -6.49
N ARG A 529 -31.72 9.22 -6.66
CA ARG A 529 -31.07 9.64 -7.88
C ARG A 529 -29.58 9.32 -7.76
N VAL A 530 -29.11 8.33 -8.54
CA VAL A 530 -27.73 7.85 -8.47
C VAL A 530 -26.94 8.47 -9.63
N PRO A 531 -25.79 9.13 -9.34
CA PRO A 531 -25.02 9.82 -10.37
C PRO A 531 -24.40 8.85 -11.39
N PRO A 532 -24.06 9.33 -12.61
CA PRO A 532 -23.36 8.53 -13.61
C PRO A 532 -21.90 8.36 -13.20
N LEU A 533 -21.33 7.17 -13.38
CA LEU A 533 -19.93 6.91 -13.00
C LEU A 533 -19.62 7.49 -11.62
N GLY A 534 -20.44 7.14 -10.64
CA GLY A 534 -20.34 7.77 -9.33
C GLY A 534 -20.96 6.96 -8.21
N ALA A 535 -20.65 7.37 -7.01
CA ALA A 535 -21.06 6.69 -5.78
C ALA A 535 -21.72 7.65 -4.79
N LEU A 536 -22.65 7.08 -4.02
CA LEU A 536 -23.30 7.72 -2.87
C LEU A 536 -23.01 6.90 -1.62
N TRP A 537 -22.66 7.59 -0.53
CA TRP A 537 -22.64 6.99 0.80
C TRP A 537 -23.70 7.66 1.67
N LEU A 538 -24.54 6.86 2.31
CA LEU A 538 -25.64 7.32 3.13
C LEU A 538 -25.47 6.89 4.57
N ALA A 539 -25.75 7.79 5.50
CA ALA A 539 -25.79 7.49 6.94
C ALA A 539 -27.16 7.86 7.52
N PRO A 540 -27.62 7.15 8.55
CA PRO A 540 -28.84 7.53 9.24
C PRO A 540 -28.61 8.82 10.04
N VAL A 541 -29.59 9.73 10.00
CA VAL A 541 -29.59 10.93 10.84
C VAL A 541 -29.98 10.53 12.25
N THR A 542 -29.09 10.75 13.21
CA THR A 542 -29.34 10.48 14.63
C THR A 542 -29.97 11.70 15.31
N GLU A 543 -30.76 11.51 16.37
CA GLU A 543 -31.39 12.62 17.10
C GLU A 543 -30.34 13.59 17.69
N GLN A 544 -29.11 13.20 17.80
CA GLN A 544 -28.00 14.05 18.28
C GLN A 544 -27.52 15.05 17.21
N ASP A 545 -27.70 14.74 15.93
CA ASP A 545 -27.28 15.61 14.81
C ASP A 545 -28.32 16.69 14.45
N SER A 546 -29.53 16.58 15.00
CA SER A 546 -30.61 17.53 14.73
C SER A 546 -30.58 18.84 15.56
N GLY A 547 -29.48 19.09 16.27
CA GLY A 547 -29.31 20.18 17.23
C GLY A 547 -28.37 21.32 16.84
N HIS A 548 -28.18 21.60 15.53
CA HIS A 548 -27.43 22.80 15.11
C HIS A 548 -28.15 23.56 14.01
#